data_8dadd3274600219811f8e9149b078475
#
_entry.id   8dadd3274600219811f8e9149b078475
#
_cell.length_a   1.000
_cell.length_b   1.000
_cell.length_c   1.000
_cell.angle_alpha   90.00
_cell.angle_beta   90.00
_cell.angle_gamma   90.00
#
_symmetry.space_group_name_H-M   'P 1'
#
loop_
_entity.id
_entity.type
_entity.pdbx_description
1 polymer ?
#
loop_
_entity_poly.entity_id
_entity_poly.type
_entity_poly.pdbx_seq_one_letter_code
_entity_poly.pdbx_strand_id
1 'polypeptide(L)'
;MPSPGNYRSQLQKMIAMHDQQPVNTFLAEEGISSDIVADGQKRANRYLITLGIGILIIAIAYLLYTYVPFHEVLDTLNKDHHLFYWMLLVGFLAEIVAGSMGMGYGVICTTILLMLNVSPPIISASIHSAESFTTAAGSISHYKLGNVNKKLTKLLALPAIIGAVIGALLLTYVGERYAKMTKPVIALYTLYLGVRILQNSFKKKKPDSARKKTNIPVLGLVGGFIDSFGGGGWGPLVTGTFIKNGRTPRYVIGSSTVAKFILTVASAITFVFQVGIHHWNIVAGLLIGGIITAPFSAMLTSRLPVRKMFVIVGILVIVMSLITVYRAVFL
;
A
#
# COMPACT_ATOMS: atom_id res chain seq x y z
N MET A 1 26.35 2.27 -43.40
CA MET A 1 25.53 3.48 -43.11
C MET A 1 24.92 3.30 -41.72
N PRO A 2 25.13 4.21 -40.77
CA PRO A 2 24.54 4.08 -39.42
C PRO A 2 23.01 4.32 -39.48
N SER A 3 22.29 3.59 -38.65
CA SER A 3 20.80 3.56 -38.61
C SER A 3 20.22 4.95 -38.23
N PRO A 4 19.02 5.30 -38.74
CA PRO A 4 18.37 6.63 -38.48
C PRO A 4 18.15 6.98 -37.02
N GLY A 5 18.09 5.96 -36.13
CA GLY A 5 17.90 6.13 -34.69
C GLY A 5 19.11 6.73 -33.97
N ASN A 6 20.30 6.55 -34.51
CA ASN A 6 21.54 7.05 -33.90
C ASN A 6 21.74 8.57 -34.16
N TYR A 7 21.24 9.07 -35.28
CA TYR A 7 21.33 10.49 -35.63
C TYR A 7 20.47 11.38 -34.72
N ARG A 8 19.27 10.92 -34.37
CA ARG A 8 18.35 11.70 -33.52
C ARG A 8 18.85 11.81 -32.07
N SER A 9 19.49 10.77 -31.54
CA SER A 9 20.08 10.81 -30.20
C SER A 9 21.36 11.66 -30.14
N GLN A 10 22.15 11.67 -31.23
CA GLN A 10 23.34 12.55 -31.36
C GLN A 10 22.92 14.00 -31.53
N LEU A 11 21.88 14.30 -32.34
CA LEU A 11 21.37 15.65 -32.50
C LEU A 11 20.81 16.23 -31.20
N GLN A 12 20.06 15.41 -30.41
CA GLN A 12 19.57 15.84 -29.11
C GLN A 12 20.70 16.08 -28.10
N LYS A 13 21.77 15.27 -28.14
CA LYS A 13 22.97 15.51 -27.32
C LYS A 13 23.71 16.77 -27.74
N MET A 14 23.84 17.03 -29.05
CA MET A 14 24.48 18.23 -29.57
C MET A 14 23.69 19.50 -29.24
N ILE A 15 22.37 19.48 -29.35
CA ILE A 15 21.50 20.61 -28.97
C ILE A 15 21.61 20.87 -27.47
N ALA A 16 21.58 19.84 -26.63
CA ALA A 16 21.74 19.97 -25.17
C ALA A 16 23.15 20.46 -24.77
N MET A 17 24.19 20.10 -25.54
CA MET A 17 25.54 20.65 -25.33
C MET A 17 25.66 22.11 -25.79
N HIS A 18 25.00 22.45 -26.89
CA HIS A 18 25.05 23.82 -27.42
C HIS A 18 24.32 24.84 -26.54
N ASP A 19 23.24 24.41 -25.89
CA ASP A 19 22.45 25.23 -24.95
C ASP A 19 23.19 25.48 -23.61
N GLN A 20 24.14 24.62 -23.27
CA GLN A 20 24.96 24.76 -22.05
C GLN A 20 26.33 25.42 -22.27
N GLN A 21 26.82 25.52 -23.51
CA GLN A 21 28.12 26.15 -23.83
C GLN A 21 28.21 27.60 -23.35
N PRO A 22 27.25 28.52 -23.60
CA PRO A 22 27.35 29.89 -23.15
C PRO A 22 27.36 30.03 -21.61
N VAL A 23 26.67 29.12 -20.89
CA VAL A 23 26.64 29.10 -19.41
C VAL A 23 28.00 28.64 -18.87
N ASN A 24 28.58 27.61 -19.47
CA ASN A 24 29.86 27.04 -19.02
C ASN A 24 31.05 28.00 -19.33
N THR A 25 30.99 28.73 -20.43
CA THR A 25 32.00 29.77 -20.75
C THR A 25 31.89 30.96 -19.80
N PHE A 26 30.70 31.45 -19.52
CA PHE A 26 30.46 32.51 -18.53
C PHE A 26 30.95 32.12 -17.13
N LEU A 27 30.66 30.91 -16.69
CA LEU A 27 31.10 30.39 -15.38
C LEU A 27 32.63 30.26 -15.30
N ALA A 28 33.28 29.89 -16.40
CA ALA A 28 34.73 29.80 -16.47
C ALA A 28 35.41 31.18 -16.46
N GLU A 29 34.83 32.18 -17.10
CA GLU A 29 35.30 33.59 -17.06
C GLU A 29 35.17 34.19 -15.65
N GLU A 30 34.14 33.86 -14.91
CA GLU A 30 33.94 34.31 -13.53
C GLU A 30 34.72 33.45 -12.48
N GLY A 31 35.46 32.42 -12.91
CA GLY A 31 36.23 31.53 -12.02
C GLY A 31 35.37 30.61 -11.16
N ILE A 32 34.10 30.43 -11.52
CA ILE A 32 33.13 29.59 -10.82
C ILE A 32 33.16 28.18 -11.40
N SER A 33 33.58 27.20 -10.61
CA SER A 33 33.55 25.79 -11.08
C SER A 33 32.12 25.30 -11.29
N SER A 34 31.88 24.55 -12.35
CA SER A 34 30.58 23.90 -12.64
C SER A 34 30.10 23.02 -11.47
N ASP A 35 31.02 22.51 -10.67
CA ASP A 35 30.72 21.69 -9.49
C ASP A 35 30.08 22.51 -8.35
N ILE A 36 30.50 23.79 -8.19
CA ILE A 36 29.91 24.69 -7.18
C ILE A 36 28.45 25.01 -7.54
N VAL A 37 28.21 25.30 -8.84
CA VAL A 37 26.84 25.57 -9.32
C VAL A 37 25.93 24.31 -9.18
N ALA A 38 26.44 23.14 -9.54
CA ALA A 38 25.72 21.87 -9.41
C ALA A 38 25.44 21.53 -7.95
N ASP A 39 26.36 21.80 -7.03
CA ASP A 39 26.14 21.58 -5.59
C ASP A 39 25.13 22.59 -5.01
N GLY A 40 25.21 23.85 -5.42
CA GLY A 40 24.24 24.89 -5.09
C GLY A 40 22.82 24.52 -5.55
N GLN A 41 22.68 24.02 -6.77
CA GLN A 41 21.40 23.59 -7.34
C GLN A 41 20.86 22.34 -6.61
N LYS A 42 21.71 21.39 -6.24
CA LYS A 42 21.33 20.23 -5.42
C LYS A 42 20.88 20.64 -4.00
N ARG A 43 21.53 21.63 -3.40
CA ARG A 43 21.13 22.19 -2.10
C ARG A 43 19.79 22.92 -2.22
N ALA A 44 19.63 23.80 -3.19
CA ALA A 44 18.37 24.51 -3.44
C ALA A 44 17.20 23.54 -3.67
N ASN A 45 17.37 22.52 -4.51
CA ASN A 45 16.35 21.49 -4.70
C ASN A 45 16.04 20.71 -3.42
N ARG A 46 17.04 20.46 -2.59
CA ARG A 46 16.84 19.80 -1.28
C ARG A 46 16.03 20.69 -0.34
N TYR A 47 16.31 21.98 -0.28
CA TYR A 47 15.54 22.95 0.51
C TYR A 47 14.10 23.08 0.03
N LEU A 48 13.89 23.19 -1.30
CA LEU A 48 12.54 23.24 -1.88
C LEU A 48 11.72 21.98 -1.58
N ILE A 49 12.33 20.81 -1.68
CA ILE A 49 11.68 19.53 -1.33
C ILE A 49 11.35 19.50 0.18
N THR A 50 12.27 19.91 1.05
CA THR A 50 12.05 19.94 2.50
C THR A 50 10.95 20.94 2.86
N LEU A 51 10.96 22.12 2.23
CA LEU A 51 9.91 23.13 2.42
C LEU A 51 8.55 22.61 1.94
N GLY A 52 8.49 21.99 0.76
CA GLY A 52 7.27 21.36 0.23
C GLY A 52 6.73 20.27 1.14
N ILE A 53 7.60 19.42 1.69
CA ILE A 53 7.21 18.41 2.70
C ILE A 53 6.70 19.09 3.97
N GLY A 54 7.36 20.15 4.44
CA GLY A 54 6.92 20.93 5.61
C GLY A 54 5.52 21.53 5.42
N ILE A 55 5.28 22.17 4.28
CA ILE A 55 3.96 22.74 3.92
C ILE A 55 2.91 21.63 3.85
N LEU A 56 3.24 20.49 3.24
CA LEU A 56 2.33 19.35 3.16
C LEU A 56 1.96 18.80 4.54
N ILE A 57 2.94 18.68 5.45
CA ILE A 57 2.71 18.24 6.82
C ILE A 57 1.80 19.23 7.56
N ILE A 58 2.05 20.54 7.43
CA ILE A 58 1.22 21.59 8.04
C ILE A 58 -0.21 21.55 7.47
N ALA A 59 -0.35 21.40 6.14
CA ALA A 59 -1.65 21.28 5.51
C ALA A 59 -2.41 20.03 5.98
N ILE A 60 -1.75 18.89 6.09
CA ILE A 60 -2.34 17.67 6.65
C ILE A 60 -2.71 17.86 8.11
N ALA A 61 -1.85 18.47 8.93
CA ALA A 61 -2.14 18.74 10.33
C ALA A 61 -3.33 19.69 10.49
N TYR A 62 -3.41 20.73 9.65
CA TYR A 62 -4.55 21.65 9.61
C TYR A 62 -5.85 20.95 9.19
N LEU A 63 -5.81 20.11 8.16
CA LEU A 63 -6.96 19.31 7.75
C LEU A 63 -7.40 18.34 8.85
N LEU A 64 -6.45 17.66 9.51
CA LEU A 64 -6.75 16.79 10.64
C LEU A 64 -7.37 17.57 11.80
N TYR A 65 -6.80 18.73 12.14
CA TYR A 65 -7.34 19.59 13.20
C TYR A 65 -8.77 20.08 12.89
N THR A 66 -9.04 20.42 11.63
CA THR A 66 -10.34 21.01 11.22
C THR A 66 -11.43 19.94 11.04
N TYR A 67 -11.07 18.76 10.50
CA TYR A 67 -12.04 17.74 10.11
C TYR A 67 -12.10 16.54 11.04
N VAL A 68 -11.09 16.33 11.90
CA VAL A 68 -11.11 15.23 12.88
C VAL A 68 -11.77 15.75 14.17
N PRO A 69 -12.92 15.22 14.57
CA PRO A 69 -13.59 15.60 15.80
C PRO A 69 -12.86 15.00 17.02
N PHE A 70 -11.79 15.66 17.48
CA PHE A 70 -10.94 15.14 18.55
C PHE A 70 -11.71 14.77 19.83
N HIS A 71 -12.77 15.51 20.17
CA HIS A 71 -13.63 15.16 21.29
C HIS A 71 -14.33 13.81 21.07
N GLU A 72 -14.88 13.56 19.88
CA GLU A 72 -15.52 12.28 19.56
C GLU A 72 -14.50 11.13 19.54
N VAL A 73 -13.28 11.40 19.08
CA VAL A 73 -12.18 10.44 19.12
C VAL A 73 -11.88 10.03 20.55
N LEU A 74 -11.67 11.01 21.44
CA LEU A 74 -11.38 10.76 22.86
C LEU A 74 -12.55 10.07 23.56
N ASP A 75 -13.78 10.50 23.30
CA ASP A 75 -14.98 9.87 23.85
C ASP A 75 -15.14 8.42 23.39
N THR A 76 -14.88 8.15 22.11
CA THR A 76 -14.93 6.79 21.54
C THR A 76 -13.85 5.90 22.15
N LEU A 77 -12.64 6.42 22.32
CA LEU A 77 -11.54 5.69 22.95
C LEU A 77 -11.82 5.40 24.43
N ASN A 78 -12.45 6.34 25.15
CA ASN A 78 -12.79 6.16 26.57
C ASN A 78 -13.96 5.20 26.78
N LYS A 79 -14.96 5.20 25.87
CA LYS A 79 -16.14 4.34 25.99
C LYS A 79 -15.84 2.88 25.70
N ASP A 80 -14.94 2.61 24.72
CA ASP A 80 -14.61 1.25 24.29
C ASP A 80 -13.09 1.07 24.13
N HIS A 81 -12.37 1.32 25.25
CA HIS A 81 -10.92 1.19 25.29
C HIS A 81 -10.46 -0.27 25.05
N HIS A 82 -11.29 -1.28 25.39
CA HIS A 82 -10.96 -2.68 25.11
C HIS A 82 -10.82 -2.94 23.62
N LEU A 83 -11.75 -2.44 22.79
CA LEU A 83 -11.66 -2.58 21.34
C LEU A 83 -10.43 -1.87 20.77
N PHE A 84 -10.09 -0.69 21.30
CA PHE A 84 -8.87 0.00 20.90
C PHE A 84 -7.60 -0.81 21.14
N TYR A 85 -7.44 -1.39 22.35
CA TYR A 85 -6.27 -2.23 22.67
C TYR A 85 -6.22 -3.51 21.83
N TRP A 86 -7.37 -4.13 21.58
CA TRP A 86 -7.45 -5.27 20.66
C TRP A 86 -7.03 -4.88 19.24
N MET A 87 -7.50 -3.74 18.72
CA MET A 87 -7.14 -3.28 17.40
C MET A 87 -5.67 -2.84 17.31
N LEU A 88 -5.11 -2.31 18.39
CA LEU A 88 -3.67 -2.02 18.48
C LEU A 88 -2.85 -3.31 18.34
N LEU A 89 -3.23 -4.37 19.05
CA LEU A 89 -2.57 -5.67 18.94
C LEU A 89 -2.75 -6.27 17.54
N VAL A 90 -3.94 -6.19 16.96
CA VAL A 90 -4.23 -6.66 15.61
C VAL A 90 -3.41 -5.90 14.58
N GLY A 91 -3.36 -4.57 14.64
CA GLY A 91 -2.55 -3.73 13.76
C GLY A 91 -1.07 -4.03 13.87
N PHE A 92 -0.57 -4.22 15.11
CA PHE A 92 0.81 -4.62 15.38
C PHE A 92 1.16 -5.97 14.72
N LEU A 93 0.35 -7.01 14.96
CA LEU A 93 0.59 -8.35 14.40
C LEU A 93 0.41 -8.38 12.87
N ALA A 94 -0.61 -7.70 12.35
CA ALA A 94 -0.86 -7.61 10.92
C ALA A 94 0.28 -6.90 10.18
N GLU A 95 0.86 -5.85 10.79
CA GLU A 95 1.99 -5.13 10.18
C GLU A 95 3.31 -5.91 10.27
N ILE A 96 3.55 -6.71 11.33
CA ILE A 96 4.68 -7.66 11.33
C ILE A 96 4.62 -8.55 10.10
N VAL A 97 3.45 -9.10 9.81
CA VAL A 97 3.22 -9.98 8.67
C VAL A 97 3.36 -9.21 7.36
N ALA A 98 2.65 -8.08 7.23
CA ALA A 98 2.61 -7.32 6.01
C ALA A 98 3.95 -6.69 5.66
N GLY A 99 4.63 -6.09 6.60
CA GLY A 99 5.93 -5.47 6.39
C GLY A 99 7.03 -6.49 6.11
N SER A 100 6.96 -7.70 6.68
CA SER A 100 7.94 -8.75 6.43
C SER A 100 7.72 -9.49 5.12
N MET A 101 6.47 -9.67 4.66
CA MET A 101 6.11 -10.47 3.49
C MET A 101 5.56 -9.63 2.32
N GLY A 102 5.29 -8.35 2.52
CA GLY A 102 4.66 -7.46 1.53
C GLY A 102 3.19 -7.78 1.28
N MET A 103 2.52 -8.51 2.20
CA MET A 103 1.12 -8.90 2.04
C MET A 103 0.51 -9.37 3.36
N GLY A 104 -0.83 -9.25 3.49
CA GLY A 104 -1.59 -9.88 4.56
C GLY A 104 -2.29 -8.90 5.50
N TYR A 105 -1.86 -7.65 5.61
CA TYR A 105 -2.47 -6.67 6.52
C TYR A 105 -3.99 -6.61 6.37
N GLY A 106 -4.48 -6.23 5.19
CA GLY A 106 -5.90 -6.11 4.93
C GLY A 106 -6.66 -7.41 5.17
N VAL A 107 -6.12 -8.56 4.72
CA VAL A 107 -6.79 -9.86 4.88
C VAL A 107 -6.95 -10.23 6.35
N ILE A 108 -5.91 -10.05 7.17
CA ILE A 108 -5.94 -10.34 8.61
C ILE A 108 -6.96 -9.43 9.30
N CYS A 109 -6.85 -8.11 9.08
CA CYS A 109 -7.73 -7.13 9.70
C CYS A 109 -9.19 -7.33 9.27
N THR A 110 -9.45 -7.54 7.97
CA THR A 110 -10.81 -7.82 7.46
C THR A 110 -11.41 -9.05 8.12
N THR A 111 -10.64 -10.13 8.18
CA THR A 111 -11.16 -11.39 8.76
C THR A 111 -11.51 -11.23 10.24
N ILE A 112 -10.66 -10.54 11.01
CA ILE A 112 -10.90 -10.27 12.44
C ILE A 112 -12.12 -9.37 12.63
N LEU A 113 -12.20 -8.26 11.87
CA LEU A 113 -13.29 -7.30 11.99
C LEU A 113 -14.64 -7.88 11.52
N LEU A 114 -14.66 -8.76 10.50
CA LEU A 114 -15.84 -9.52 10.11
C LEU A 114 -16.31 -10.43 11.25
N MET A 115 -15.38 -11.09 11.94
CA MET A 115 -15.70 -11.95 13.08
C MET A 115 -16.26 -11.16 14.26
N LEU A 116 -15.85 -9.89 14.43
CA LEU A 116 -16.42 -8.94 15.38
C LEU A 116 -17.75 -8.31 14.90
N ASN A 117 -18.29 -8.82 13.80
CA ASN A 117 -19.55 -8.38 13.21
C ASN A 117 -19.58 -6.92 12.72
N VAL A 118 -18.42 -6.31 12.46
CA VAL A 118 -18.32 -4.98 11.86
C VAL A 118 -18.83 -5.04 10.42
N SER A 119 -19.45 -3.95 9.94
CA SER A 119 -19.97 -3.90 8.57
C SER A 119 -18.83 -3.76 7.55
N PRO A 120 -18.92 -4.40 6.36
CA PRO A 120 -17.86 -4.40 5.37
C PRO A 120 -17.37 -3.02 4.92
N PRO A 121 -18.23 -2.00 4.70
CA PRO A 121 -17.76 -0.64 4.38
C PRO A 121 -16.91 -0.03 5.49
N ILE A 122 -17.32 -0.20 6.75
CA ILE A 122 -16.57 0.29 7.92
C ILE A 122 -15.22 -0.44 8.04
N ILE A 123 -15.21 -1.75 7.80
CA ILE A 123 -13.97 -2.55 7.78
C ILE A 123 -12.99 -1.98 6.78
N SER A 124 -13.40 -1.84 5.51
CA SER A 124 -12.52 -1.33 4.45
C SER A 124 -12.11 0.12 4.70
N ALA A 125 -13.01 0.98 5.14
CA ALA A 125 -12.70 2.35 5.52
C ALA A 125 -11.60 2.43 6.59
N SER A 126 -11.77 1.66 7.68
CA SER A 126 -10.82 1.63 8.80
C SER A 126 -9.44 1.09 8.38
N ILE A 127 -9.43 -0.02 7.63
CA ILE A 127 -8.21 -0.65 7.17
C ILE A 127 -7.44 0.29 6.23
N HIS A 128 -8.07 0.84 5.19
CA HIS A 128 -7.40 1.69 4.22
C HIS A 128 -6.92 3.01 4.85
N SER A 129 -7.67 3.56 5.82
CA SER A 129 -7.24 4.71 6.59
C SER A 129 -5.96 4.42 7.37
N ALA A 130 -5.91 3.32 8.12
CA ALA A 130 -4.72 2.93 8.88
C ALA A 130 -3.55 2.52 7.94
N GLU A 131 -3.83 1.72 6.91
CA GLU A 131 -2.83 1.18 5.99
C GLU A 131 -2.20 2.25 5.10
N SER A 132 -2.87 3.38 4.85
CA SER A 132 -2.29 4.50 4.11
C SER A 132 -1.04 5.06 4.82
N PHE A 133 -1.02 5.12 6.13
CA PHE A 133 0.13 5.58 6.90
C PHE A 133 1.24 4.51 6.99
N THR A 134 0.89 3.25 7.23
CA THR A 134 1.89 2.17 7.32
C THR A 134 2.55 1.91 5.98
N THR A 135 1.78 1.94 4.89
CA THR A 135 2.32 1.81 3.53
C THR A 135 3.13 3.02 3.08
N ALA A 136 2.83 4.24 3.59
CA ALA A 136 3.67 5.41 3.40
C ALA A 136 5.06 5.19 3.99
N ALA A 137 5.14 4.76 5.24
CA ALA A 137 6.40 4.44 5.92
C ALA A 137 7.19 3.34 5.18
N GLY A 138 6.52 2.27 4.77
CA GLY A 138 7.09 1.20 3.96
C GLY A 138 7.59 1.69 2.60
N SER A 139 6.85 2.57 1.93
CA SER A 139 7.22 3.16 0.64
C SER A 139 8.47 4.00 0.72
N ILE A 140 8.60 4.84 1.76
CA ILE A 140 9.81 5.64 2.02
C ILE A 140 11.01 4.71 2.24
N SER A 141 10.86 3.67 3.04
CA SER A 141 11.92 2.70 3.32
C SER A 141 12.37 1.98 2.04
N HIS A 142 11.44 1.46 1.24
CA HIS A 142 11.76 0.79 -0.02
C HIS A 142 12.39 1.73 -1.05
N TYR A 143 11.96 2.99 -1.09
CA TYR A 143 12.55 3.99 -1.97
C TYR A 143 14.01 4.30 -1.58
N LYS A 144 14.28 4.51 -0.28
CA LYS A 144 15.64 4.75 0.23
C LYS A 144 16.58 3.56 -0.01
N LEU A 145 16.06 2.33 0.08
CA LEU A 145 16.81 1.10 -0.17
C LEU A 145 17.01 0.77 -1.66
N GLY A 146 16.52 1.59 -2.59
CA GLY A 146 16.63 1.34 -4.03
C GLY A 146 15.82 0.13 -4.52
N ASN A 147 14.77 -0.25 -3.81
CA ASN A 147 13.92 -1.41 -4.14
C ASN A 147 12.75 -1.06 -5.07
N VAL A 148 12.65 0.19 -5.54
CA VAL A 148 11.50 0.68 -6.30
C VAL A 148 11.82 0.78 -7.78
N ASN A 149 11.08 0.06 -8.62
CA ASN A 149 11.09 0.24 -10.06
C ASN A 149 9.99 1.24 -10.45
N LYS A 150 10.38 2.48 -10.74
CA LYS A 150 9.47 3.59 -11.06
C LYS A 150 8.51 3.28 -12.22
N LYS A 151 8.96 2.53 -13.25
CA LYS A 151 8.12 2.15 -14.40
C LYS A 151 7.03 1.17 -13.98
N LEU A 152 7.38 0.16 -13.19
CA LEU A 152 6.43 -0.82 -12.66
C LEU A 152 5.41 -0.13 -11.75
N THR A 153 5.87 0.73 -10.85
CA THR A 153 5.00 1.50 -9.94
C THR A 153 3.98 2.34 -10.70
N LYS A 154 4.41 3.13 -11.70
CA LYS A 154 3.50 3.97 -12.50
C LYS A 154 2.46 3.15 -13.27
N LEU A 155 2.87 2.03 -13.88
CA LEU A 155 1.98 1.14 -14.63
C LEU A 155 0.95 0.43 -13.73
N LEU A 156 1.27 0.25 -12.45
CA LEU A 156 0.36 -0.33 -11.47
C LEU A 156 -0.55 0.72 -10.83
N ALA A 157 0.01 1.85 -10.40
CA ALA A 157 -0.67 2.81 -9.53
C ALA A 157 -1.89 3.45 -10.20
N LEU A 158 -1.76 3.93 -11.44
CA LEU A 158 -2.88 4.60 -12.12
C LEU A 158 -4.11 3.71 -12.31
N PRO A 159 -4.00 2.49 -12.87
CA PRO A 159 -5.14 1.59 -12.96
C PRO A 159 -5.65 1.14 -11.58
N ALA A 160 -4.74 0.99 -10.60
CA ALA A 160 -5.12 0.60 -9.24
C ALA A 160 -5.98 1.65 -8.54
N ILE A 161 -5.70 2.95 -8.72
CA ILE A 161 -6.55 4.04 -8.20
C ILE A 161 -7.97 3.91 -8.75
N ILE A 162 -8.09 3.75 -10.07
CA ILE A 162 -9.41 3.62 -10.71
C ILE A 162 -10.17 2.41 -10.14
N GLY A 163 -9.49 1.26 -10.08
CA GLY A 163 -10.07 0.06 -9.48
C GLY A 163 -10.47 0.26 -8.03
N ALA A 164 -9.61 0.89 -7.24
CA ALA A 164 -9.83 1.14 -5.82
C ALA A 164 -11.03 2.06 -5.55
N VAL A 165 -11.14 3.15 -6.30
CA VAL A 165 -12.29 4.07 -6.19
C VAL A 165 -13.59 3.35 -6.56
N ILE A 166 -13.61 2.62 -7.68
CA ILE A 166 -14.79 1.85 -8.09
C ILE A 166 -15.15 0.79 -7.04
N GLY A 167 -14.14 0.07 -6.50
CA GLY A 167 -14.33 -0.94 -5.46
C GLY A 167 -14.89 -0.35 -4.17
N ALA A 168 -14.39 0.81 -3.73
CA ALA A 168 -14.85 1.52 -2.55
C ALA A 168 -16.29 2.01 -2.70
N LEU A 169 -16.62 2.66 -3.83
CA LEU A 169 -17.97 3.13 -4.12
C LEU A 169 -18.98 1.96 -4.18
N LEU A 170 -18.61 0.89 -4.86
CA LEU A 170 -19.47 -0.29 -4.97
C LEU A 170 -19.65 -0.97 -3.61
N LEU A 171 -18.59 -1.12 -2.81
CA LEU A 171 -18.70 -1.72 -1.49
C LEU A 171 -19.60 -0.89 -0.57
N THR A 172 -19.48 0.43 -0.59
CA THR A 172 -20.35 1.31 0.20
C THR A 172 -21.81 1.13 -0.22
N TYR A 173 -22.10 1.23 -1.51
CA TYR A 173 -23.47 1.07 -2.01
C TYR A 173 -24.08 -0.30 -1.69
N VAL A 174 -23.34 -1.39 -1.96
CA VAL A 174 -23.84 -2.76 -1.76
C VAL A 174 -23.80 -3.13 -0.26
N GLY A 175 -22.77 -2.68 0.45
CA GLY A 175 -22.59 -2.99 1.87
C GLY A 175 -23.63 -2.38 2.79
N GLU A 176 -24.15 -1.20 2.45
CA GLU A 176 -25.27 -0.59 3.18
C GLU A 176 -26.61 -1.25 2.84
N ARG A 177 -26.86 -1.43 1.54
CA ARG A 177 -28.16 -1.92 1.05
C ARG A 177 -28.35 -3.42 1.20
N TYR A 178 -27.28 -4.20 1.11
CA TYR A 178 -27.30 -5.67 1.10
C TYR A 178 -26.30 -6.26 2.12
N ALA A 179 -26.23 -5.69 3.33
CA ALA A 179 -25.26 -6.10 4.36
C ALA A 179 -25.30 -7.61 4.67
N LYS A 180 -26.50 -8.22 4.67
CA LYS A 180 -26.68 -9.67 4.90
C LYS A 180 -26.00 -10.55 3.85
N MET A 181 -25.92 -10.08 2.59
CA MET A 181 -25.27 -10.80 1.49
C MET A 181 -23.79 -10.46 1.37
N THR A 182 -23.43 -9.23 1.66
CA THR A 182 -22.06 -8.72 1.47
C THR A 182 -21.09 -9.37 2.46
N LYS A 183 -21.48 -9.57 3.72
CA LYS A 183 -20.63 -10.22 4.73
C LYS A 183 -20.19 -11.64 4.33
N PRO A 184 -21.10 -12.58 3.99
CA PRO A 184 -20.69 -13.93 3.59
C PRO A 184 -19.85 -13.93 2.29
N VAL A 185 -20.14 -13.04 1.34
CA VAL A 185 -19.35 -12.93 0.11
C VAL A 185 -17.91 -12.53 0.42
N ILE A 186 -17.71 -11.52 1.27
CA ILE A 186 -16.36 -11.11 1.69
C ILE A 186 -15.69 -12.18 2.54
N ALA A 187 -16.43 -12.89 3.39
CA ALA A 187 -15.88 -14.00 4.18
C ALA A 187 -15.43 -15.18 3.30
N LEU A 188 -16.17 -15.51 2.24
CA LEU A 188 -15.76 -16.51 1.24
C LEU A 188 -14.54 -16.03 0.44
N TYR A 189 -14.50 -14.74 0.11
CA TYR A 189 -13.33 -14.14 -0.53
C TYR A 189 -12.08 -14.20 0.36
N THR A 190 -12.18 -13.82 1.65
CA THR A 190 -11.05 -13.94 2.59
C THR A 190 -10.63 -15.39 2.82
N LEU A 191 -11.57 -16.34 2.82
CA LEU A 191 -11.28 -17.76 2.85
C LEU A 191 -10.43 -18.18 1.63
N TYR A 192 -10.82 -17.76 0.44
CA TYR A 192 -10.05 -18.00 -0.77
C TYR A 192 -8.63 -17.41 -0.68
N LEU A 193 -8.49 -16.19 -0.15
CA LEU A 193 -7.17 -15.58 0.06
C LEU A 193 -6.34 -16.35 1.09
N GLY A 194 -6.94 -16.80 2.19
CA GLY A 194 -6.29 -17.65 3.20
C GLY A 194 -5.72 -18.93 2.57
N VAL A 195 -6.51 -19.61 1.75
CA VAL A 195 -6.07 -20.80 1.01
C VAL A 195 -4.91 -20.44 0.06
N ARG A 196 -4.99 -19.32 -0.67
CA ARG A 196 -3.89 -18.87 -1.54
C ARG A 196 -2.62 -18.54 -0.77
N ILE A 197 -2.74 -17.89 0.38
CA ILE A 197 -1.61 -17.60 1.27
C ILE A 197 -0.96 -18.92 1.72
N LEU A 198 -1.76 -19.86 2.19
CA LEU A 198 -1.28 -21.18 2.63
C LEU A 198 -0.59 -21.95 1.48
N GLN A 199 -1.21 -22.01 0.31
CA GLN A 199 -0.62 -22.65 -0.87
C GLN A 199 0.74 -22.05 -1.27
N ASN A 200 0.90 -20.73 -1.13
CA ASN A 200 2.14 -20.06 -1.44
C ASN A 200 3.30 -20.48 -0.51
N SER A 201 2.99 -20.92 0.72
CA SER A 201 3.99 -21.42 1.68
C SER A 201 4.66 -22.73 1.22
N PHE A 202 3.91 -23.56 0.46
CA PHE A 202 4.39 -24.88 0.01
C PHE A 202 5.02 -24.86 -1.38
N LYS A 203 4.90 -23.75 -2.13
CA LYS A 203 5.50 -23.67 -3.46
C LYS A 203 7.01 -23.52 -3.37
N LYS A 204 7.74 -24.52 -3.89
CA LYS A 204 9.19 -24.42 -4.10
C LYS A 204 9.47 -23.31 -5.13
N LYS A 205 10.43 -22.45 -4.85
CA LYS A 205 10.97 -21.51 -5.85
C LYS A 205 11.48 -22.37 -7.03
N LYS A 206 10.82 -22.30 -8.18
CA LYS A 206 11.38 -22.85 -9.42
C LYS A 206 12.52 -21.93 -9.84
N PRO A 207 13.75 -22.42 -9.99
CA PRO A 207 14.78 -21.65 -10.66
C PRO A 207 14.34 -21.46 -12.11
N ASP A 208 14.44 -20.23 -12.56
CA ASP A 208 14.44 -19.85 -13.98
C ASP A 208 13.25 -20.30 -14.85
N SER A 209 12.03 -20.16 -14.37
CA SER A 209 10.88 -20.20 -15.27
C SER A 209 10.86 -18.91 -16.09
N ALA A 210 10.90 -19.03 -17.42
CA ALA A 210 10.78 -17.91 -18.35
C ALA A 210 9.71 -16.92 -17.86
N ARG A 211 10.08 -15.64 -17.74
CA ARG A 211 9.18 -14.56 -17.23
C ARG A 211 7.88 -14.57 -18.01
N LYS A 212 6.80 -14.96 -17.35
CA LYS A 212 5.48 -14.94 -17.98
C LYS A 212 5.05 -13.49 -18.20
N LYS A 213 4.55 -13.19 -19.39
CA LYS A 213 3.94 -11.90 -19.72
C LYS A 213 2.76 -11.67 -18.76
N THR A 214 2.75 -10.54 -18.08
CA THR A 214 1.67 -10.11 -17.17
C THR A 214 1.14 -8.80 -17.69
N ASN A 215 -0.16 -8.70 -17.90
CA ASN A 215 -0.80 -7.43 -18.21
C ASN A 215 -0.85 -6.59 -16.92
N ILE A 216 0.11 -5.67 -16.76
CA ILE A 216 0.31 -4.90 -15.54
C ILE A 216 -0.88 -3.96 -15.27
N PRO A 217 -1.40 -3.19 -16.24
CA PRO A 217 -2.54 -2.33 -16.02
C PRO A 217 -3.80 -3.08 -15.56
N VAL A 218 -4.14 -4.19 -16.21
CA VAL A 218 -5.30 -5.01 -15.83
C VAL A 218 -5.12 -5.57 -14.42
N LEU A 219 -3.90 -6.05 -14.09
CA LEU A 219 -3.61 -6.56 -12.76
C LEU A 219 -3.70 -5.47 -11.70
N GLY A 220 -3.27 -4.24 -12.01
CA GLY A 220 -3.39 -3.08 -11.14
C GLY A 220 -4.87 -2.70 -10.89
N LEU A 221 -5.66 -2.60 -11.95
CA LEU A 221 -7.08 -2.26 -11.88
C LEU A 221 -7.88 -3.30 -11.07
N VAL A 222 -7.73 -4.56 -11.42
CA VAL A 222 -8.42 -5.66 -10.71
C VAL A 222 -7.93 -5.77 -9.27
N GLY A 223 -6.59 -5.64 -9.06
CA GLY A 223 -6.01 -5.67 -7.72
C GLY A 223 -6.51 -4.54 -6.83
N GLY A 224 -6.58 -3.31 -7.35
CA GLY A 224 -7.10 -2.15 -6.63
C GLY A 224 -8.59 -2.27 -6.31
N PHE A 225 -9.39 -2.71 -7.28
CA PHE A 225 -10.81 -2.98 -7.08
C PHE A 225 -11.05 -4.00 -5.96
N ILE A 226 -10.38 -5.14 -6.05
CA ILE A 226 -10.56 -6.23 -5.09
C ILE A 226 -10.01 -5.85 -3.71
N ASP A 227 -8.90 -5.10 -3.63
CA ASP A 227 -8.34 -4.65 -2.36
C ASP A 227 -9.32 -3.74 -1.61
N SER A 228 -9.91 -2.77 -2.30
CA SER A 228 -10.87 -1.84 -1.72
C SER A 228 -12.22 -2.48 -1.43
N PHE A 229 -12.73 -3.31 -2.35
CA PHE A 229 -14.01 -3.99 -2.17
C PHE A 229 -13.95 -5.08 -1.10
N GLY A 230 -12.86 -5.84 -1.04
CA GLY A 230 -12.70 -6.97 -0.12
C GLY A 230 -11.98 -6.64 1.19
N GLY A 231 -11.56 -5.39 1.39
CA GLY A 231 -10.80 -4.99 2.58
C GLY A 231 -9.38 -5.56 2.62
N GLY A 232 -8.86 -6.05 1.49
CA GLY A 232 -7.51 -6.58 1.33
C GLY A 232 -7.44 -7.58 0.18
N GLY A 233 -6.26 -7.74 -0.40
CA GLY A 233 -6.07 -8.66 -1.53
C GLY A 233 -4.91 -8.27 -2.43
N TRP A 234 -4.49 -7.02 -2.39
CA TRP A 234 -3.38 -6.53 -3.20
C TRP A 234 -2.13 -7.41 -3.13
N GLY A 235 -1.70 -7.76 -1.91
CA GLY A 235 -0.52 -8.60 -1.71
C GLY A 235 -0.63 -9.97 -2.38
N PRO A 236 -1.58 -10.82 -2.02
CA PRO A 236 -1.75 -12.15 -2.61
C PRO A 236 -2.03 -12.13 -4.11
N LEU A 237 -2.76 -11.14 -4.61
CA LEU A 237 -3.14 -11.06 -6.03
C LEU A 237 -2.06 -10.38 -6.86
N VAL A 238 -1.64 -9.19 -6.52
CA VAL A 238 -0.70 -8.41 -7.36
C VAL A 238 0.73 -8.82 -7.09
N THR A 239 1.21 -8.67 -5.84
CA THR A 239 2.59 -9.00 -5.46
C THR A 239 2.87 -10.49 -5.68
N GLY A 240 1.96 -11.36 -5.23
CA GLY A 240 2.07 -12.81 -5.39
C GLY A 240 2.09 -13.24 -6.86
N THR A 241 1.31 -12.61 -7.73
CA THR A 241 1.29 -12.91 -9.18
C THR A 241 2.62 -12.55 -9.84
N PHE A 242 3.20 -11.40 -9.53
CA PHE A 242 4.49 -11.02 -10.10
C PHE A 242 5.62 -11.94 -9.65
N ILE A 243 5.67 -12.32 -8.37
CA ILE A 243 6.66 -13.24 -7.83
C ILE A 243 6.49 -14.62 -8.47
N LYS A 244 5.25 -15.11 -8.60
CA LYS A 244 4.93 -16.36 -9.29
C LYS A 244 5.38 -16.36 -10.76
N ASN A 245 5.30 -15.21 -11.43
CA ASN A 245 5.69 -15.03 -12.82
C ASN A 245 7.19 -14.75 -13.01
N GLY A 246 8.02 -15.05 -12.02
CA GLY A 246 9.49 -15.02 -12.11
C GLY A 246 10.10 -13.61 -11.99
N ARG A 247 9.37 -12.61 -11.48
CA ARG A 247 9.95 -11.30 -11.20
C ARG A 247 10.70 -11.31 -9.86
N THR A 248 11.78 -10.55 -9.78
CA THR A 248 12.62 -10.44 -8.58
C THR A 248 11.84 -9.90 -7.40
N PRO A 249 11.67 -10.65 -6.29
CA PRO A 249 10.82 -10.27 -5.16
C PRO A 249 11.13 -8.89 -4.59
N ARG A 250 12.42 -8.56 -4.43
CA ARG A 250 12.89 -7.28 -3.92
C ARG A 250 12.26 -6.08 -4.64
N TYR A 251 12.33 -6.06 -5.96
CA TYR A 251 11.78 -4.96 -6.77
C TYR A 251 10.26 -5.02 -6.91
N VAL A 252 9.68 -6.22 -6.87
CA VAL A 252 8.23 -6.40 -6.88
C VAL A 252 7.63 -5.85 -5.59
N ILE A 253 8.16 -6.26 -4.44
CA ILE A 253 7.65 -5.83 -3.12
C ILE A 253 7.76 -4.31 -3.01
N GLY A 254 8.94 -3.71 -3.26
CA GLY A 254 9.10 -2.27 -3.14
C GLY A 254 8.21 -1.47 -4.08
N SER A 255 8.13 -1.85 -5.37
CA SER A 255 7.27 -1.15 -6.34
C SER A 255 5.79 -1.32 -6.05
N SER A 256 5.39 -2.51 -5.59
CA SER A 256 4.02 -2.84 -5.22
C SER A 256 3.58 -2.12 -3.95
N THR A 257 4.48 -1.95 -2.97
CA THR A 257 4.20 -1.18 -1.74
C THR A 257 3.94 0.29 -2.06
N VAL A 258 4.75 0.91 -2.93
CA VAL A 258 4.52 2.30 -3.36
C VAL A 258 3.21 2.45 -4.13
N ALA A 259 2.89 1.50 -5.03
CA ALA A 259 1.61 1.52 -5.73
C ALA A 259 0.44 1.31 -4.75
N LYS A 260 0.61 0.44 -3.75
CA LYS A 260 -0.37 0.20 -2.70
C LYS A 260 -0.62 1.44 -1.84
N PHE A 261 0.42 2.16 -1.45
CA PHE A 261 0.27 3.43 -0.75
C PHE A 261 -0.66 4.39 -1.50
N ILE A 262 -0.44 4.57 -2.80
CA ILE A 262 -1.24 5.47 -3.62
C ILE A 262 -2.71 5.02 -3.69
N LEU A 263 -2.95 3.72 -3.88
CA LEU A 263 -4.32 3.19 -3.93
C LEU A 263 -5.02 3.22 -2.57
N THR A 264 -4.31 2.95 -1.46
CA THR A 264 -4.91 3.00 -0.11
C THR A 264 -5.32 4.41 0.28
N VAL A 265 -4.54 5.42 -0.10
CA VAL A 265 -4.92 6.83 0.07
C VAL A 265 -6.18 7.15 -0.73
N ALA A 266 -6.26 6.73 -2.00
CA ALA A 266 -7.44 6.94 -2.82
C ALA A 266 -8.69 6.23 -2.25
N SER A 267 -8.52 4.99 -1.78
CA SER A 267 -9.59 4.24 -1.10
C SER A 267 -10.03 4.91 0.19
N ALA A 268 -9.09 5.29 1.05
CA ALA A 268 -9.37 5.96 2.32
C ALA A 268 -10.16 7.26 2.10
N ILE A 269 -9.71 8.10 1.17
CA ILE A 269 -10.42 9.33 0.79
C ILE A 269 -11.84 8.99 0.33
N THR A 270 -12.01 8.02 -0.57
CA THR A 270 -13.33 7.64 -1.09
C THR A 270 -14.25 7.17 0.04
N PHE A 271 -13.77 6.30 0.94
CA PHE A 271 -14.56 5.82 2.07
C PHE A 271 -14.89 6.91 3.08
N VAL A 272 -13.94 7.82 3.38
CA VAL A 272 -14.19 8.94 4.30
C VAL A 272 -15.31 9.84 3.78
N PHE A 273 -15.33 10.11 2.47
CA PHE A 273 -16.40 10.90 1.87
C PHE A 273 -17.76 10.18 1.83
N GLN A 274 -17.77 8.84 1.74
CA GLN A 274 -19.00 8.06 1.62
C GLN A 274 -19.58 7.63 2.97
N VAL A 275 -18.74 7.12 3.85
CA VAL A 275 -19.14 6.49 5.12
C VAL A 275 -18.76 7.34 6.32
N GLY A 276 -17.77 8.24 6.18
CA GLY A 276 -17.16 8.92 7.32
C GLY A 276 -16.25 8.00 8.13
N ILE A 277 -15.70 8.53 9.22
CA ILE A 277 -14.93 7.75 10.20
C ILE A 277 -15.71 7.75 11.51
N HIS A 278 -16.43 6.67 11.78
CA HIS A 278 -17.26 6.56 12.99
C HIS A 278 -16.64 5.65 14.07
N HIS A 279 -15.69 4.77 13.70
CA HIS A 279 -15.06 3.82 14.61
C HIS A 279 -13.59 4.19 14.84
N TRP A 280 -13.36 5.32 15.52
CA TRP A 280 -12.02 5.85 15.80
C TRP A 280 -11.15 4.86 16.61
N ASN A 281 -11.75 4.09 17.53
CA ASN A 281 -11.07 3.04 18.28
C ASN A 281 -10.45 1.97 17.34
N ILE A 282 -11.14 1.60 16.27
CA ILE A 282 -10.63 0.65 15.27
C ILE A 282 -9.49 1.31 14.47
N VAL A 283 -9.75 2.49 13.90
CA VAL A 283 -8.77 3.19 13.05
C VAL A 283 -7.51 3.53 13.83
N ALA A 284 -7.67 4.14 15.02
CA ALA A 284 -6.53 4.55 15.84
C ALA A 284 -5.74 3.34 16.35
N GLY A 285 -6.41 2.26 16.77
CA GLY A 285 -5.74 1.04 17.21
C GLY A 285 -4.91 0.42 16.09
N LEU A 286 -5.51 0.18 14.92
CA LEU A 286 -4.83 -0.37 13.75
C LEU A 286 -3.67 0.52 13.28
N LEU A 287 -3.88 1.84 13.28
CA LEU A 287 -2.89 2.83 12.87
C LEU A 287 -1.67 2.83 13.80
N ILE A 288 -1.91 2.99 15.11
CA ILE A 288 -0.82 3.09 16.10
C ILE A 288 -0.06 1.77 16.17
N GLY A 289 -0.78 0.63 16.22
CA GLY A 289 -0.17 -0.70 16.19
C GLY A 289 0.70 -0.90 14.94
N GLY A 290 0.18 -0.52 13.77
CA GLY A 290 0.89 -0.64 12.51
C GLY A 290 2.11 0.29 12.40
N ILE A 291 1.98 1.58 12.77
CA ILE A 291 3.09 2.54 12.69
C ILE A 291 4.25 2.15 13.61
N ILE A 292 3.95 1.73 14.85
CA ILE A 292 4.98 1.28 15.79
C ILE A 292 5.75 0.10 15.19
N THR A 293 5.07 -0.79 14.49
CA THR A 293 5.65 -2.03 13.96
C THR A 293 6.37 -1.84 12.63
N ALA A 294 5.93 -0.90 11.79
CA ALA A 294 6.43 -0.74 10.43
C ALA A 294 7.98 -0.66 10.31
N PRO A 295 8.72 0.07 11.17
CA PRO A 295 10.17 0.08 11.11
C PRO A 295 10.80 -1.29 11.44
N PHE A 296 10.22 -2.01 12.39
CA PHE A 296 10.73 -3.29 12.86
C PHE A 296 10.42 -4.43 11.89
N SER A 297 9.26 -4.39 11.25
CA SER A 297 8.83 -5.42 10.30
C SER A 297 9.78 -5.53 9.10
N ALA A 298 10.26 -4.39 8.58
CA ALA A 298 11.24 -4.36 7.50
C ALA A 298 12.60 -4.98 7.91
N MET A 299 13.04 -4.75 9.15
CA MET A 299 14.27 -5.36 9.69
C MET A 299 14.10 -6.87 9.94
N LEU A 300 12.90 -7.26 10.32
CA LEU A 300 12.56 -8.64 10.66
C LEU A 300 12.45 -9.55 9.42
N THR A 301 12.26 -8.96 8.24
CA THR A 301 12.15 -9.67 6.94
C THR A 301 13.30 -10.64 6.68
N SER A 302 14.54 -10.28 7.11
CA SER A 302 15.73 -11.11 6.91
C SER A 302 15.86 -12.25 7.94
N ARG A 303 15.17 -12.16 9.08
CA ARG A 303 15.33 -13.08 10.21
C ARG A 303 14.14 -14.02 10.42
N LEU A 304 12.96 -13.65 9.93
CA LEU A 304 11.75 -14.47 10.13
C LEU A 304 11.67 -15.61 9.11
N PRO A 305 11.24 -16.78 9.57
CA PRO A 305 10.98 -17.91 8.68
C PRO A 305 9.67 -17.66 7.88
N VAL A 306 9.78 -16.90 6.79
CA VAL A 306 8.66 -16.46 5.92
C VAL A 306 7.67 -17.61 5.63
N ARG A 307 8.17 -18.82 5.39
CA ARG A 307 7.32 -19.99 5.14
C ARG A 307 6.40 -20.32 6.33
N LYS A 308 6.93 -20.28 7.56
CA LYS A 308 6.13 -20.55 8.77
C LYS A 308 5.08 -19.46 8.98
N MET A 309 5.42 -18.20 8.70
CA MET A 309 4.47 -17.09 8.78
C MET A 309 3.32 -17.26 7.78
N PHE A 310 3.59 -17.63 6.53
CA PHE A 310 2.55 -17.93 5.55
C PHE A 310 1.61 -19.05 6.01
N VAL A 311 2.15 -20.10 6.66
CA VAL A 311 1.34 -21.20 7.20
C VAL A 311 0.44 -20.70 8.33
N ILE A 312 1.02 -20.00 9.32
CA ILE A 312 0.26 -19.49 10.48
C ILE A 312 -0.84 -18.53 10.02
N VAL A 313 -0.50 -17.56 9.20
CA VAL A 313 -1.47 -16.58 8.70
C VAL A 313 -2.53 -17.23 7.81
N GLY A 314 -2.13 -18.13 6.92
CA GLY A 314 -3.08 -18.86 6.07
C GLY A 314 -4.07 -19.69 6.88
N ILE A 315 -3.60 -20.40 7.89
CA ILE A 315 -4.48 -21.18 8.80
C ILE A 315 -5.39 -20.25 9.59
N LEU A 316 -4.85 -19.19 10.20
CA LEU A 316 -5.64 -18.21 10.96
C LEU A 316 -6.78 -17.64 10.11
N VAL A 317 -6.46 -17.14 8.92
CA VAL A 317 -7.45 -16.56 8.00
C VAL A 317 -8.50 -17.59 7.58
N ILE A 318 -8.09 -18.82 7.27
CA ILE A 318 -9.02 -19.90 6.90
C ILE A 318 -9.99 -20.19 8.04
N VAL A 319 -9.48 -20.44 9.26
CA VAL A 319 -10.32 -20.79 10.43
C VAL A 319 -11.31 -19.67 10.73
N MET A 320 -10.84 -18.42 10.81
CA MET A 320 -11.70 -17.28 11.11
C MET A 320 -12.73 -17.02 10.01
N SER A 321 -12.34 -17.16 8.74
CA SER A 321 -13.28 -17.03 7.61
C SER A 321 -14.35 -18.12 7.63
N LEU A 322 -14.00 -19.36 7.94
CA LEU A 322 -14.96 -20.46 8.09
C LEU A 322 -15.96 -20.19 9.22
N ILE A 323 -15.49 -19.71 10.38
CA ILE A 323 -16.36 -19.30 11.49
C ILE A 323 -17.31 -18.18 11.04
N THR A 324 -16.81 -17.19 10.32
CA THR A 324 -17.62 -16.07 9.83
C THR A 324 -18.67 -16.53 8.81
N VAL A 325 -18.30 -17.41 7.87
CA VAL A 325 -19.23 -18.00 6.90
C VAL A 325 -20.30 -18.81 7.63
N TYR A 326 -19.90 -19.67 8.58
CA TYR A 326 -20.83 -20.46 9.38
C TYR A 326 -21.85 -19.58 10.10
N ARG A 327 -21.38 -18.53 10.80
CA ARG A 327 -22.26 -17.57 11.48
C ARG A 327 -23.20 -16.82 10.53
N ALA A 328 -22.71 -16.45 9.35
CA ALA A 328 -23.51 -15.69 8.38
C ALA A 328 -24.59 -16.53 7.67
N VAL A 329 -24.43 -17.87 7.66
CA VAL A 329 -25.37 -18.79 6.99
C VAL A 329 -26.35 -19.43 7.98
N PHE A 330 -25.93 -19.73 9.22
CA PHE A 330 -26.68 -20.53 10.15
C PHE A 330 -27.15 -19.78 11.42
N LEU A 331 -26.65 -18.56 11.65
CA LEU A 331 -27.02 -17.69 12.75
C LEU A 331 -27.52 -16.33 12.28
#